data_32726536efeaa34d5eef43f744431371
#
_entry.id   32726536efeaa34d5eef43f744431371
#
_cell.length_a   1.000
_cell.length_b   1.000
_cell.length_c   1.000
_cell.angle_alpha   90.00
_cell.angle_beta   90.00
_cell.angle_gamma   90.00
#
_symmetry.space_group_name_H-M   'P 1'
#
loop_
_entity.id
_entity.type
_entity.pdbx_description
1 polymer ?
#
loop_
_entity_poly.entity_id
_entity_poly.type
_entity_poly.pdbx_seq_one_letter_code
_entity_poly.pdbx_strand_id
1 'polypeptide(L)'
;ANDDVLWVEFDNTERFPIKTWDFYHRIYDLKEVNTWLEPIDKYHKLTVVSAINTKEDKDLAWQVKDPKIKKRFSVYMKDEDFYEFFLENPMYISSILVKVRYHLTRDNNDQITIERKEIIRVYQYNSKVFFSLPEDAKIEPAPMLAYDIDWTQIRTRDISDDNIIEWQLSI
;
A
#
# COMPACT_ATOMS: atom_id res chain seq x y z
N ALA A 1 25.05 -40.62 -0.10
CA ALA A 1 23.66 -40.35 -0.30
C ALA A 1 23.38 -38.88 0.01
N ASN A 2 22.71 -38.24 -0.84
CA ASN A 2 22.38 -36.81 -0.70
C ASN A 2 21.04 -36.69 0.04
N ASP A 3 21.09 -36.82 1.35
CA ASP A 3 19.88 -36.73 2.18
C ASP A 3 19.24 -35.34 2.16
N ASP A 4 19.98 -34.34 1.67
CA ASP A 4 19.52 -32.96 1.56
C ASP A 4 18.85 -32.63 0.21
N VAL A 5 18.64 -33.60 -0.64
CA VAL A 5 18.09 -33.39 -1.99
C VAL A 5 16.78 -34.16 -2.14
N LEU A 6 15.73 -33.42 -2.47
CA LEU A 6 14.44 -33.98 -2.90
C LEU A 6 14.44 -34.12 -4.42
N TRP A 7 14.03 -35.28 -4.89
CA TRP A 7 13.97 -35.56 -6.32
C TRP A 7 12.54 -35.47 -6.83
N VAL A 8 12.34 -34.66 -7.86
CA VAL A 8 11.08 -34.58 -8.60
C VAL A 8 11.28 -35.23 -9.95
N GLU A 9 10.51 -36.28 -10.24
CA GLU A 9 10.55 -36.96 -11.52
C GLU A 9 9.45 -36.43 -12.45
N PHE A 10 9.86 -36.05 -13.65
CA PHE A 10 8.97 -35.73 -14.77
C PHE A 10 9.19 -36.73 -15.87
N ASP A 11 8.14 -37.43 -16.28
CA ASP A 11 8.16 -38.41 -17.39
C ASP A 11 9.17 -39.56 -17.23
N ASN A 12 9.58 -39.85 -16.03
CA ASN A 12 10.58 -40.90 -15.70
C ASN A 12 11.96 -40.73 -16.34
N THR A 13 12.24 -39.59 -16.96
CA THR A 13 13.46 -39.36 -17.73
C THR A 13 14.43 -38.37 -17.08
N GLU A 14 13.89 -37.37 -16.39
CA GLU A 14 14.72 -36.33 -15.78
C GLU A 14 14.37 -36.16 -14.31
N ARG A 15 15.39 -35.95 -13.52
CA ARG A 15 15.24 -35.66 -12.09
C ARG A 15 15.78 -34.26 -11.82
N PHE A 16 14.97 -33.44 -11.20
CA PHE A 16 15.35 -32.11 -10.77
C PHE A 16 15.65 -32.12 -9.27
N PRO A 17 16.90 -31.96 -8.86
CA PRO A 17 17.22 -31.90 -7.44
C PRO A 17 16.79 -30.57 -6.86
N ILE A 18 15.91 -30.63 -5.87
CA ILE A 18 15.56 -29.47 -5.04
C ILE A 18 16.21 -29.71 -3.68
N LYS A 19 17.09 -28.81 -3.30
CA LYS A 19 17.69 -28.88 -1.97
C LYS A 19 16.62 -28.68 -0.91
N THR A 20 16.62 -29.50 0.12
CA THR A 20 15.66 -29.43 1.21
C THR A 20 15.58 -28.05 1.83
N TRP A 21 16.71 -27.36 1.91
CA TRP A 21 16.79 -25.97 2.38
C TRP A 21 16.00 -25.00 1.51
N ASP A 22 16.10 -25.10 0.18
CA ASP A 22 15.34 -24.25 -0.76
C ASP A 22 13.83 -24.52 -0.68
N PHE A 23 13.45 -25.77 -0.42
CA PHE A 23 12.05 -26.14 -0.25
C PHE A 23 11.45 -25.52 1.01
N TYR A 24 12.13 -25.58 2.14
CA TYR A 24 11.69 -24.93 3.38
C TYR A 24 11.67 -23.42 3.26
N HIS A 25 12.62 -22.83 2.59
CA HIS A 25 12.66 -21.38 2.36
C HIS A 25 11.47 -20.93 1.53
N ARG A 26 11.11 -21.63 0.48
CA ARG A 26 9.91 -21.34 -0.33
C ARG A 26 8.62 -21.50 0.43
N ILE A 27 8.52 -22.47 1.32
CA ILE A 27 7.34 -22.63 2.20
C ILE A 27 7.24 -21.47 3.19
N TYR A 28 8.35 -20.99 3.73
CA TYR A 28 8.38 -19.82 4.60
C TYR A 28 7.95 -18.56 3.83
N ASP A 29 8.48 -18.34 2.65
CA ASP A 29 8.09 -17.22 1.80
C ASP A 29 6.59 -17.27 1.46
N LEU A 30 6.05 -18.45 1.17
CA LEU A 30 4.63 -18.64 0.92
C LEU A 30 3.76 -18.38 2.17
N LYS A 31 4.24 -18.70 3.36
CA LYS A 31 3.55 -18.39 4.62
C LYS A 31 3.56 -16.90 4.94
N GLU A 32 4.68 -16.20 4.67
CA GLU A 32 4.77 -14.75 4.81
C GLU A 32 3.84 -14.03 3.83
N VAL A 33 3.72 -14.54 2.61
CA VAL A 33 2.80 -14.00 1.58
C VAL A 33 1.33 -14.20 1.93
N ASN A 34 0.99 -15.21 2.75
CA ASN A 34 -0.39 -15.54 3.10
C ASN A 34 -1.01 -14.61 4.17
N THR A 35 -0.21 -13.78 4.84
CA THR A 35 -0.70 -12.83 5.84
C THR A 35 -0.53 -11.40 5.32
N TRP A 36 -1.57 -10.86 4.73
CA TRP A 36 -1.59 -9.48 4.26
C TRP A 36 -2.33 -8.60 5.25
N LEU A 37 -1.78 -7.41 5.50
CA LEU A 37 -2.48 -6.39 6.25
C LEU A 37 -3.37 -5.59 5.30
N GLU A 38 -4.64 -5.41 5.66
CA GLU A 38 -5.52 -4.55 4.89
C GLU A 38 -5.04 -3.10 4.96
N PRO A 39 -5.07 -2.36 3.84
CA PRO A 39 -4.73 -0.94 3.87
C PRO A 39 -5.76 -0.16 4.69
N ILE A 40 -5.32 0.94 5.29
CA ILE A 40 -6.14 1.84 6.09
C ILE A 40 -6.28 3.16 5.35
N ASP A 41 -7.51 3.63 5.22
CA ASP A 41 -7.83 4.91 4.61
C ASP A 41 -8.10 5.96 5.70
N LYS A 42 -7.48 7.12 5.55
CA LYS A 42 -7.68 8.27 6.45
C LYS A 42 -7.77 9.57 5.68
N TYR A 43 -8.49 10.53 6.25
CA TYR A 43 -8.65 11.87 5.67
C TYR A 43 -7.69 12.85 6.32
N HIS A 44 -6.93 13.57 5.50
CA HIS A 44 -5.95 14.55 5.97
C HIS A 44 -6.03 15.85 5.21
N LYS A 45 -5.77 16.93 5.91
CA LYS A 45 -5.47 18.22 5.31
C LYS A 45 -3.96 18.42 5.29
N LEU A 46 -3.38 18.45 4.11
CA LEU A 46 -1.93 18.47 3.91
C LEU A 46 -1.49 19.75 3.21
N THR A 47 -0.28 20.20 3.54
CA THR A 47 0.42 21.22 2.80
C THR A 47 1.29 20.57 1.74
N VAL A 48 1.20 21.01 0.50
CA VAL A 48 2.03 20.52 -0.59
C VAL A 48 3.35 21.26 -0.60
N VAL A 49 4.44 20.52 -0.54
CA VAL A 49 5.81 21.05 -0.60
C VAL A 49 6.32 20.99 -2.03
N SER A 50 6.09 19.87 -2.70
CA SER A 50 6.46 19.66 -4.10
C SER A 50 5.46 18.71 -4.75
N ALA A 51 4.84 19.17 -5.83
CA ALA A 51 3.95 18.39 -6.68
C ALA A 51 4.67 18.03 -7.98
N ILE A 52 4.40 16.84 -8.49
CA ILE A 52 4.95 16.35 -9.76
C ILE A 52 3.86 16.47 -10.81
N ASN A 53 4.17 17.16 -11.90
CA ASN A 53 3.21 17.47 -12.96
C ASN A 53 3.61 16.92 -14.33
N THR A 54 4.35 15.82 -14.37
CA THR A 54 4.75 15.19 -15.63
C THR A 54 3.96 13.93 -15.90
N LYS A 55 3.49 13.75 -17.14
CA LYS A 55 2.75 12.53 -17.55
C LYS A 55 3.59 11.26 -17.47
N GLU A 56 4.88 11.41 -17.63
CA GLU A 56 5.84 10.31 -17.71
C GLU A 56 6.18 9.73 -16.34
N ASP A 57 5.98 10.50 -15.28
CA ASP A 57 6.44 10.19 -13.93
C ASP A 57 5.30 9.98 -12.92
N LYS A 58 4.25 9.26 -13.32
CA LYS A 58 3.11 8.94 -12.44
C LYS A 58 3.51 8.23 -11.14
N ASP A 59 4.68 7.60 -11.14
CA ASP A 59 5.19 6.86 -10.00
C ASP A 59 6.10 7.69 -9.08
N LEU A 60 6.30 8.97 -9.39
CA LEU A 60 7.03 9.85 -8.51
C LEU A 60 6.15 10.34 -7.35
N ALA A 61 6.75 10.38 -6.18
CA ALA A 61 6.05 10.79 -4.97
C ALA A 61 5.99 12.31 -4.84
N TRP A 62 4.82 12.82 -4.51
CA TRP A 62 4.65 14.18 -4.04
C TRP A 62 5.24 14.33 -2.64
N GLN A 63 5.82 15.49 -2.37
CA GLN A 63 6.27 15.81 -1.02
C GLN A 63 5.22 16.68 -0.34
N VAL A 64 4.73 16.21 0.79
CA VAL A 64 3.70 16.90 1.58
C VAL A 64 4.12 16.97 3.04
N LYS A 65 3.45 17.81 3.80
CA LYS A 65 3.59 17.86 5.26
C LYS A 65 2.22 18.05 5.91
N ASP A 66 2.03 17.47 7.06
CA ASP A 66 0.91 17.81 7.92
C ASP A 66 1.25 19.13 8.66
N PRO A 67 0.37 20.15 8.63
CA PRO A 67 0.61 21.43 9.30
C PRO A 67 0.86 21.29 10.81
N LYS A 68 0.28 20.27 11.45
CA LYS A 68 0.42 20.05 12.89
C LYS A 68 1.73 19.40 13.25
N ILE A 69 2.19 18.43 12.45
CA ILE A 69 3.38 17.63 12.72
C ILE A 69 4.65 18.30 12.19
N LYS A 70 4.53 19.12 11.13
CA LYS A 70 5.61 19.83 10.44
C LYS A 70 6.70 18.95 9.80
N LYS A 71 6.55 17.63 9.82
CA LYS A 71 7.44 16.70 9.12
C LYS A 71 6.97 16.49 7.69
N ARG A 72 7.93 16.40 6.78
CA ARG A 72 7.68 16.06 5.37
C ARG A 72 7.62 14.56 5.20
N PHE A 73 6.76 14.11 4.31
CA PHE A 73 6.69 12.72 3.89
C PHE A 73 6.29 12.63 2.42
N SER A 74 6.61 11.48 1.83
CA SER A 74 6.28 11.19 0.44
C SER A 74 4.92 10.52 0.35
N VAL A 75 4.14 10.92 -0.67
CA VAL A 75 2.84 10.31 -0.96
C VAL A 75 2.66 10.24 -2.48
N TYR A 76 2.09 9.13 -2.96
CA TYR A 76 1.84 8.93 -4.38
C TYR A 76 0.44 9.38 -4.76
N MET A 77 0.33 10.14 -5.84
CA MET A 77 -0.97 10.57 -6.37
C MET A 77 -1.57 9.44 -7.22
N LYS A 78 -2.64 8.83 -6.70
CA LYS A 78 -3.40 7.77 -7.37
C LYS A 78 -4.83 8.17 -7.75
N ASP A 79 -5.25 9.39 -7.43
CA ASP A 79 -6.49 9.97 -7.94
C ASP A 79 -6.26 10.42 -9.39
N GLU A 80 -6.66 9.59 -10.34
CA GLU A 80 -6.45 9.84 -11.77
C GLU A 80 -7.24 11.08 -12.24
N ASP A 81 -8.47 11.25 -11.77
CA ASP A 81 -9.31 12.40 -12.13
C ASP A 81 -8.65 13.72 -11.73
N PHE A 82 -8.13 13.77 -10.51
CA PHE A 82 -7.42 14.96 -10.03
C PHE A 82 -6.09 15.16 -10.75
N TYR A 83 -5.36 14.09 -11.01
CA TYR A 83 -4.06 14.17 -11.69
C TYR A 83 -4.20 14.67 -13.12
N GLU A 84 -5.18 14.19 -13.88
CA GLU A 84 -5.50 14.68 -15.23
C GLU A 84 -5.91 16.16 -15.19
N PHE A 85 -6.78 16.54 -14.26
CA PHE A 85 -7.16 17.93 -14.05
C PHE A 85 -5.95 18.83 -13.77
N PHE A 86 -5.05 18.39 -12.90
CA PHE A 86 -3.83 19.11 -12.54
C PHE A 86 -2.87 19.27 -13.73
N LEU A 87 -2.73 18.23 -14.56
CA LEU A 87 -1.89 18.29 -15.76
C LEU A 87 -2.45 19.25 -16.83
N GLU A 88 -3.77 19.29 -16.99
CA GLU A 88 -4.45 20.19 -17.93
C GLU A 88 -4.49 21.64 -17.43
N ASN A 89 -4.49 21.84 -16.12
CA ASN A 89 -4.55 23.13 -15.46
C ASN A 89 -3.33 23.31 -14.55
N PRO A 90 -2.12 23.52 -15.09
CA PRO A 90 -0.93 23.70 -14.27
C PRO A 90 -1.11 24.89 -13.32
N MET A 91 -1.03 24.60 -12.03
CA MET A 91 -1.20 25.60 -10.99
C MET A 91 -0.31 25.30 -9.80
N TYR A 92 -0.08 26.33 -9.01
CA TYR A 92 0.56 26.15 -7.72
C TYR A 92 -0.46 25.61 -6.71
N ILE A 93 -0.19 24.46 -6.15
CA ILE A 93 -1.01 23.85 -5.10
C ILE A 93 -0.29 24.00 -3.77
N SER A 94 -0.91 24.73 -2.84
CA SER A 94 -0.36 24.94 -1.50
C SER A 94 -0.95 23.98 -0.46
N SER A 95 -2.22 23.61 -0.61
CA SER A 95 -2.91 22.75 0.32
C SER A 95 -3.90 21.83 -0.38
N ILE A 96 -4.07 20.65 0.18
CA ILE A 96 -5.02 19.63 -0.29
C ILE A 96 -5.75 18.99 0.89
N LEU A 97 -7.02 18.67 0.68
CA LEU A 97 -7.81 17.81 1.55
C LEU A 97 -8.03 16.48 0.83
N VAL A 98 -7.51 15.42 1.39
CA VAL A 98 -7.36 14.14 0.68
C VAL A 98 -7.74 12.96 1.53
N LYS A 99 -8.06 11.86 0.86
CA LYS A 99 -8.11 10.52 1.43
C LYS A 99 -6.81 9.80 1.08
N VAL A 100 -6.07 9.42 2.11
CA VAL A 100 -4.78 8.72 1.98
C VAL A 100 -4.96 7.27 2.37
N ARG A 101 -4.48 6.39 1.52
CA ARG A 101 -4.40 4.95 1.79
C ARG A 101 -3.01 4.59 2.26
N TYR A 102 -2.95 4.00 3.44
CA TYR A 102 -1.73 3.52 4.08
C TYR A 102 -1.61 2.02 3.85
N HIS A 103 -0.59 1.62 3.07
CA HIS A 103 -0.24 0.23 2.90
C HIS A 103 0.69 -0.19 4.02
N LEU A 104 0.30 -1.21 4.75
CA LEU A 104 1.00 -1.71 5.92
C LEU A 104 1.70 -3.02 5.60
N THR A 105 2.88 -3.22 6.14
CA THR A 105 3.63 -4.48 6.09
C THR A 105 4.06 -4.90 7.48
N ARG A 106 4.29 -6.20 7.62
CA ARG A 106 4.84 -6.77 8.84
C ARG A 106 6.28 -7.22 8.55
N ASP A 107 7.22 -6.76 9.34
CA ASP A 107 8.62 -7.14 9.21
C ASP A 107 8.92 -8.51 9.87
N ASN A 108 10.16 -8.97 9.75
CA ASN A 108 10.60 -10.25 10.31
C ASN A 108 10.54 -10.29 11.86
N ASN A 109 10.46 -9.14 12.52
CA ASN A 109 10.31 -9.00 13.95
C ASN A 109 8.84 -8.85 14.39
N ASP A 110 7.90 -9.11 13.47
CA ASP A 110 6.47 -8.97 13.67
C ASP A 110 6.02 -7.51 13.94
N GLN A 111 6.85 -6.54 13.56
CA GLN A 111 6.53 -5.12 13.67
C GLN A 111 5.83 -4.62 12.41
N ILE A 112 4.76 -3.86 12.62
CA ILE A 112 4.01 -3.25 11.53
C ILE A 112 4.66 -1.93 11.15
N THR A 113 4.90 -1.77 9.84
CA THR A 113 5.45 -0.55 9.26
C THR A 113 4.56 -0.04 8.13
N ILE A 114 4.61 1.27 7.86
CA ILE A 114 3.95 1.87 6.72
C ILE A 114 4.88 1.74 5.51
N GLU A 115 4.53 0.90 4.56
CA GLU A 115 5.31 0.68 3.35
C GLU A 115 5.11 1.80 2.34
N ARG A 116 3.85 2.21 2.13
CA ARG A 116 3.48 3.16 1.09
C ARG A 116 2.27 3.98 1.50
N LYS A 117 2.26 5.24 1.09
CA LYS A 117 1.15 6.17 1.28
C LYS A 117 0.66 6.64 -0.08
N GLU A 118 -0.62 6.51 -0.35
CA GLU A 118 -1.23 6.88 -1.63
C GLU A 118 -2.42 7.81 -1.42
N ILE A 119 -2.46 8.91 -2.17
CA ILE A 119 -3.66 9.75 -2.26
C ILE A 119 -4.61 9.06 -3.24
N ILE A 120 -5.72 8.56 -2.74
CA ILE A 120 -6.72 7.87 -3.57
C ILE A 120 -7.87 8.78 -3.99
N ARG A 121 -8.08 9.90 -3.28
CA ARG A 121 -9.05 10.92 -3.65
C ARG A 121 -8.65 12.29 -3.12
N VAL A 122 -8.77 13.30 -3.98
CA VAL A 122 -8.63 14.71 -3.62
C VAL A 122 -10.03 15.33 -3.52
N TYR A 123 -10.36 15.93 -2.39
CA TYR A 123 -11.64 16.59 -2.17
C TYR A 123 -11.54 18.10 -2.33
N GLN A 124 -10.44 18.70 -1.88
CA GLN A 124 -10.18 20.12 -2.01
C GLN A 124 -8.71 20.37 -2.35
N TYR A 125 -8.46 21.45 -3.09
CA TYR A 125 -7.14 21.99 -3.35
C TYR A 125 -7.20 23.52 -3.23
N ASN A 126 -6.23 24.13 -2.57
CA ASN A 126 -6.20 25.57 -2.34
C ASN A 126 -7.54 26.12 -1.80
N SER A 127 -8.21 25.39 -0.92
CA SER A 127 -9.55 25.68 -0.38
C SER A 127 -10.70 25.66 -1.41
N LYS A 128 -10.45 25.19 -2.63
CA LYS A 128 -11.49 24.98 -3.66
C LYS A 128 -11.97 23.53 -3.64
N VAL A 129 -13.27 23.33 -3.73
CA VAL A 129 -13.88 22.00 -3.77
C VAL A 129 -13.64 21.38 -5.14
N PHE A 130 -13.07 20.19 -5.16
CA PHE A 130 -12.90 19.33 -6.35
C PHE A 130 -13.90 18.18 -6.36
N PHE A 131 -14.09 17.55 -5.22
CA PHE A 131 -15.02 16.44 -5.04
C PHE A 131 -15.75 16.57 -3.69
N SER A 132 -16.96 16.07 -3.60
CA SER A 132 -17.74 16.14 -2.36
C SER A 132 -17.13 15.29 -1.26
N LEU A 133 -16.80 15.90 -0.13
CA LEU A 133 -16.34 15.18 1.06
C LEU A 133 -17.52 14.41 1.69
N PRO A 134 -17.36 13.10 2.02
CA PRO A 134 -18.38 12.37 2.77
C PRO A 134 -18.69 13.04 4.11
N GLU A 135 -19.96 13.02 4.54
CA GLU A 135 -20.40 13.63 5.79
C GLU A 135 -19.75 12.99 7.04
N ASP A 136 -19.44 11.69 6.95
CA ASP A 136 -18.79 10.91 8.00
C ASP A 136 -17.27 11.03 8.01
N ALA A 137 -16.69 11.81 7.09
CA ALA A 137 -15.23 11.96 6.97
C ALA A 137 -14.67 12.70 8.19
N LYS A 138 -13.75 12.04 8.87
CA LYS A 138 -13.04 12.60 10.01
C LYS A 138 -11.62 12.99 9.60
N ILE A 139 -11.34 14.30 9.61
CA ILE A 139 -10.01 14.82 9.28
C ILE A 139 -9.11 14.65 10.49
N GLU A 140 -8.04 13.86 10.33
CA GLU A 140 -7.09 13.53 11.38
C GLU A 140 -5.67 14.00 11.00
N PRO A 141 -4.76 14.15 11.98
CA PRO A 141 -3.34 14.31 11.69
C PRO A 141 -2.77 13.08 10.98
N ALA A 142 -1.81 13.29 10.07
CA ALA A 142 -1.19 12.19 9.33
C ALA A 142 -0.30 11.33 10.26
N PRO A 143 -0.50 10.00 10.29
CA PRO A 143 0.39 9.12 11.03
C PRO A 143 1.76 9.07 10.36
N MET A 144 2.83 9.25 11.13
CA MET A 144 4.19 9.17 10.63
C MET A 144 4.76 7.76 10.73
N LEU A 145 4.32 7.01 11.74
CA LEU A 145 4.73 5.64 12.03
C LEU A 145 3.50 4.76 12.22
N ALA A 146 3.66 3.47 12.06
CA ALA A 146 2.54 2.54 12.18
C ALA A 146 1.90 2.54 13.57
N TYR A 147 2.64 2.81 14.62
CA TYR A 147 2.09 2.88 15.98
C TYR A 147 1.23 4.13 16.24
N ASP A 148 1.29 5.15 15.38
CA ASP A 148 0.37 6.29 15.41
C ASP A 148 -1.04 5.91 14.89
N ILE A 149 -1.14 4.75 14.25
CA ILE A 149 -2.39 4.20 13.75
C ILE A 149 -3.04 3.39 14.88
N ASP A 150 -4.34 3.59 15.08
CA ASP A 150 -5.10 2.80 16.05
C ASP A 150 -5.07 1.31 15.66
N TRP A 151 -4.51 0.47 16.53
CA TRP A 151 -4.38 -0.97 16.33
C TRP A 151 -5.71 -1.68 16.10
N THR A 152 -6.82 -1.14 16.62
CA THR A 152 -8.16 -1.70 16.40
C THR A 152 -8.61 -1.60 14.95
N GLN A 153 -7.99 -0.73 14.15
CA GLN A 153 -8.26 -0.54 12.73
C GLN A 153 -7.43 -1.44 11.83
N ILE A 154 -6.38 -2.07 12.37
CA ILE A 154 -5.50 -2.94 11.61
C ILE A 154 -6.12 -4.32 11.51
N ARG A 155 -6.41 -4.75 10.28
CA ARG A 155 -6.98 -6.05 9.97
C ARG A 155 -6.01 -6.88 9.15
N THR A 156 -5.95 -8.16 9.45
CA THR A 156 -5.24 -9.14 8.64
C THR A 156 -6.23 -9.83 7.71
N ARG A 157 -5.82 -10.00 6.46
CA ARG A 157 -6.55 -10.79 5.50
C ARG A 157 -5.81 -12.10 5.29
N ASP A 158 -6.47 -13.21 5.51
CA ASP A 158 -5.91 -14.50 5.21
C ASP A 158 -6.27 -14.89 3.77
N ILE A 159 -5.28 -14.83 2.89
CA ILE A 159 -5.45 -15.16 1.47
C ILE A 159 -5.66 -16.65 1.27
N SER A 160 -5.23 -17.49 2.22
CA SER A 160 -5.38 -18.93 2.10
C SER A 160 -6.85 -19.37 2.11
N ASP A 161 -7.68 -18.70 2.89
CA ASP A 161 -9.12 -19.00 2.96
C ASP A 161 -9.86 -18.57 1.69
N ASP A 162 -9.52 -17.42 1.13
CA ASP A 162 -10.11 -16.94 -0.13
C ASP A 162 -9.81 -17.90 -1.30
N ASN A 163 -8.59 -18.42 -1.38
CA ASN A 163 -8.20 -19.38 -2.41
C ASN A 163 -8.91 -20.72 -2.26
N ILE A 164 -9.13 -21.18 -1.06
CA ILE A 164 -9.86 -22.44 -0.80
C ILE A 164 -11.31 -22.32 -1.27
N ILE A 165 -11.96 -21.17 -1.05
CA ILE A 165 -13.33 -20.91 -1.48
C ILE A 165 -13.44 -20.87 -3.01
N GLU A 166 -12.50 -20.24 -3.70
CA GLU A 166 -12.47 -20.24 -5.17
C GLU A 166 -12.30 -21.64 -5.75
N TRP A 167 -11.46 -22.48 -5.17
CA TRP A 167 -11.29 -23.88 -5.59
C TRP A 167 -12.55 -24.70 -5.41
N GLN A 168 -13.31 -24.49 -4.35
CA GLN A 168 -14.57 -25.16 -4.11
C GLN A 168 -15.68 -24.73 -5.08
N LEU A 169 -15.66 -23.47 -5.53
CA LEU A 169 -16.63 -22.95 -6.50
C LEU A 169 -16.30 -23.31 -7.94
N SER A 170 -15.07 -23.67 -8.27
CA SER A 170 -14.63 -24.07 -9.61
C SER A 170 -14.79 -25.57 -9.91
N ILE A 171 -15.19 -26.36 -8.95
CA ILE A 171 -15.51 -27.78 -9.10
C ILE A 171 -17.01 -27.95 -9.23
#